data_72c3f05fa9e182ef1025bc072d586eac
#
_entry.id   72c3f05fa9e182ef1025bc072d586eac
#
_cell.length_a   1.000
_cell.length_b   1.000
_cell.length_c   1.000
_cell.angle_alpha   90.00
_cell.angle_beta   90.00
_cell.angle_gamma   90.00
#
_symmetry.space_group_name_H-M   'P 1'
#
loop_
_entity.id
_entity.type
_entity.pdbx_description
1 polymer ?
#
loop_
_entity_poly.entity_id
_entity_poly.type
_entity_poly.pdbx_seq_one_letter_code
_entity_poly.pdbx_strand_id
1 'polypeptide(L)'
;MRHAILALILMAACGGGEPPISEAPPEGTSAVMKTYGDDLAFLEEHQDVIELSDPSGKARVLVVAEYQGRVMTSTSGGTAGPSFGWLNRDAIAASERKPHINAFGGEDRFWLGPEGGQYSIFFAQGDPFDLEHWQTPEPIDWGAWQVVARSASDVRFEKTMELVNYAGTKLSLKASRVIRLVDPPASPAESVAFESQNTITNTGDDAWTKETGLLSVWILGMFNPSASTTVVIPFVAGPEEELGPIVNDAYFGKVPADRLAVGEGVLYFRGDGEHRSKIGIPRKRALPVMGSYDAEGRVLTLVEYTLSADAADYVNSMWEITDAPYGGDVVNSYNDGPPAPGAPPLGPFYELESSSPAAELSPGESLTHVHRTLHLRGAEAELDAVAKKTLGVSIADIVAAFR
;
A
#
# COMPACT_ATOMS: atom_id res chain seq x y z
N MET A 1 -24.32 60.54 -25.65
CA MET A 1 -23.25 61.54 -25.63
C MET A 1 -21.92 60.79 -25.60
N ARG A 2 -21.17 61.01 -26.65
CA ARG A 2 -19.83 60.47 -26.89
C ARG A 2 -18.81 61.19 -26.01
N HIS A 3 -17.85 60.50 -25.38
CA HIS A 3 -16.52 61.07 -25.16
C HIS A 3 -15.48 59.95 -25.27
N ALA A 4 -14.67 60.10 -26.30
CA ALA A 4 -13.42 59.39 -26.51
C ALA A 4 -12.29 60.14 -25.80
N ILE A 5 -11.34 59.44 -25.21
CA ILE A 5 -10.02 59.98 -24.79
C ILE A 5 -8.96 58.95 -25.14
N LEU A 6 -8.25 59.33 -25.97
CA LEU A 6 -6.93 59.42 -26.59
C LEU A 6 -5.82 58.63 -25.90
N ALA A 7 -5.17 57.82 -26.71
CA ALA A 7 -3.94 57.08 -26.39
C ALA A 7 -2.72 58.03 -26.19
N LEU A 8 -1.82 57.66 -25.31
CA LEU A 8 -0.45 58.18 -25.33
C LEU A 8 0.53 57.02 -25.33
N ILE A 9 1.22 56.87 -26.47
CA ILE A 9 2.34 55.96 -26.69
C ILE A 9 3.58 56.68 -26.14
N LEU A 10 4.29 56.05 -25.22
CA LEU A 10 5.69 56.38 -24.91
C LEU A 10 6.59 55.20 -25.28
N MET A 11 7.36 55.36 -26.35
CA MET A 11 8.51 54.52 -26.66
C MET A 11 9.67 54.92 -25.71
N ALA A 12 10.30 53.94 -25.09
CA ALA A 12 11.65 54.08 -24.57
C ALA A 12 12.45 52.83 -24.92
N ALA A 13 13.65 53.06 -25.34
CA ALA A 13 14.52 52.19 -26.12
C ALA A 13 15.25 51.12 -25.30
N CYS A 14 15.54 50.04 -26.01
CA CYS A 14 16.66 49.10 -25.97
C CYS A 14 17.63 49.15 -24.78
N GLY A 15 17.65 48.05 -24.00
CA GLY A 15 18.75 47.53 -23.24
C GLY A 15 18.68 46.02 -23.31
N GLY A 16 19.51 45.42 -24.19
CA GLY A 16 19.64 43.96 -24.29
C GLY A 16 20.40 43.43 -23.06
N GLY A 17 19.71 42.70 -22.23
CA GLY A 17 20.25 41.83 -21.22
C GLY A 17 19.79 40.42 -21.56
N GLU A 18 20.69 39.52 -21.88
CA GLU A 18 20.42 38.08 -21.98
C GLU A 18 19.81 37.60 -20.66
N PRO A 19 18.75 36.73 -20.70
CA PRO A 19 18.28 36.14 -19.49
C PRO A 19 19.35 35.21 -18.91
N PRO A 20 19.51 35.13 -17.58
CA PRO A 20 20.44 34.24 -16.95
C PRO A 20 20.14 32.81 -17.37
N ILE A 21 21.17 32.12 -17.86
CA ILE A 21 21.16 30.69 -18.15
C ILE A 21 20.80 30.02 -16.82
N SER A 22 19.60 29.42 -16.76
CA SER A 22 19.22 28.52 -15.69
C SER A 22 20.21 27.36 -15.72
N GLU A 23 21.07 27.27 -14.74
CA GLU A 23 21.89 26.06 -14.51
C GLU A 23 20.90 24.89 -14.37
N ALA A 24 21.06 23.89 -15.25
CA ALA A 24 20.40 22.62 -15.11
C ALA A 24 20.75 22.03 -13.73
N PRO A 25 19.80 21.39 -13.02
CA PRO A 25 20.12 20.73 -11.77
C PRO A 25 21.23 19.70 -12.02
N PRO A 26 22.16 19.50 -11.06
CA PRO A 26 23.27 18.58 -11.23
C PRO A 26 22.76 17.18 -11.54
N GLU A 27 23.28 16.59 -12.61
CA GLU A 27 23.00 15.20 -12.98
C GLU A 27 23.35 14.26 -11.81
N GLY A 28 22.35 13.44 -11.42
CA GLY A 28 22.54 12.13 -10.83
C GLY A 28 23.40 12.05 -9.57
N THR A 29 22.94 12.56 -8.45
CA THR A 29 23.22 11.87 -7.19
C THR A 29 22.34 10.63 -7.14
N SER A 30 22.93 9.46 -7.44
CA SER A 30 22.35 8.17 -7.03
C SER A 30 21.98 8.32 -5.55
N ALA A 31 20.68 8.30 -5.25
CA ALA A 31 20.23 8.39 -3.87
C ALA A 31 20.84 7.19 -3.14
N VAL A 32 21.76 7.45 -2.23
CA VAL A 32 22.35 6.41 -1.38
C VAL A 32 21.16 5.76 -0.66
N MET A 33 20.89 4.48 -0.95
CA MET A 33 19.86 3.73 -0.25
C MET A 33 20.13 3.84 1.24
N LYS A 34 19.15 4.35 2.00
CA LYS A 34 19.26 4.44 3.46
C LYS A 34 19.43 3.04 4.01
N THR A 35 20.27 2.90 5.03
CA THR A 35 20.43 1.64 5.73
C THR A 35 19.28 1.45 6.72
N TYR A 36 19.02 0.20 7.08
CA TYR A 36 18.09 -0.13 8.16
C TYR A 36 18.51 0.55 9.49
N GLY A 37 19.81 0.65 9.76
CA GLY A 37 20.32 1.35 10.94
C GLY A 37 19.98 2.84 10.96
N ASP A 38 19.98 3.53 9.79
CA ASP A 38 19.58 4.93 9.70
C ASP A 38 18.08 5.11 9.98
N ASP A 39 17.24 4.16 9.53
CA ASP A 39 15.79 4.20 9.80
C ASP A 39 15.48 3.78 11.24
N LEU A 40 16.19 2.82 11.81
CA LEU A 40 16.09 2.47 13.23
C LEU A 40 16.41 3.68 14.12
N ALA A 41 17.57 4.30 13.93
CA ALA A 41 17.97 5.47 14.71
C ALA A 41 16.95 6.61 14.60
N PHE A 42 16.48 6.89 13.39
CA PHE A 42 15.45 7.91 13.17
C PHE A 42 14.13 7.57 13.88
N LEU A 43 13.66 6.32 13.79
CA LEU A 43 12.41 5.93 14.44
C LEU A 43 12.53 5.96 15.97
N GLU A 44 13.67 5.55 16.56
CA GLU A 44 13.91 5.59 18.00
C GLU A 44 13.94 7.03 18.57
N GLU A 45 14.26 8.03 17.76
CA GLU A 45 14.16 9.45 18.15
C GLU A 45 12.71 9.94 18.29
N HIS A 46 11.76 9.27 17.62
CA HIS A 46 10.38 9.75 17.51
C HIS A 46 9.32 8.80 18.07
N GLN A 47 9.62 7.51 18.22
CA GLN A 47 8.67 6.46 18.58
C GLN A 47 9.27 5.38 19.48
N ASP A 48 8.41 4.71 20.25
CA ASP A 48 8.78 3.45 20.89
C ASP A 48 8.81 2.32 19.85
N VAL A 49 10.03 1.91 19.48
CA VAL A 49 10.25 0.89 18.43
C VAL A 49 10.35 -0.50 19.04
N ILE A 50 9.69 -1.45 18.39
CA ILE A 50 9.82 -2.86 18.66
C ILE A 50 10.63 -3.48 17.53
N GLU A 51 11.85 -3.93 17.82
CA GLU A 51 12.65 -4.69 16.88
C GLU A 51 12.42 -6.19 17.06
N LEU A 52 12.11 -6.88 15.94
CA LEU A 52 12.14 -8.33 15.84
C LEU A 52 13.37 -8.73 15.04
N SER A 53 14.05 -9.82 15.47
CA SER A 53 15.28 -10.26 14.83
C SER A 53 15.38 -11.78 14.81
N ASP A 54 15.92 -12.33 13.72
CA ASP A 54 16.31 -13.71 13.63
C ASP A 54 17.56 -13.99 14.50
N PRO A 55 17.91 -15.24 14.80
CA PRO A 55 19.08 -15.58 15.61
C PRO A 55 20.41 -15.12 15.01
N SER A 56 20.50 -14.92 13.70
CA SER A 56 21.71 -14.42 13.04
C SER A 56 21.86 -12.91 13.14
N GLY A 57 20.79 -12.20 13.45
CA GLY A 57 20.72 -10.73 13.48
C GLY A 57 20.76 -10.09 12.09
N LYS A 58 20.60 -10.87 11.00
CA LYS A 58 20.53 -10.37 9.63
C LYS A 58 19.12 -9.98 9.21
N ALA A 59 18.16 -10.88 9.40
CA ALA A 59 16.75 -10.58 9.17
C ALA A 59 16.19 -9.82 10.37
N ARG A 60 15.73 -8.58 10.12
CA ARG A 60 15.19 -7.69 11.15
C ARG A 60 13.95 -6.98 10.66
N VAL A 61 13.05 -6.66 11.57
CA VAL A 61 11.78 -5.96 11.32
C VAL A 61 11.54 -4.93 12.41
N LEU A 62 11.22 -3.69 12.04
CA LEU A 62 10.84 -2.62 12.97
C LEU A 62 9.34 -2.46 13.01
N VAL A 63 8.76 -2.51 14.21
CA VAL A 63 7.32 -2.38 14.44
C VAL A 63 7.05 -1.23 15.40
N VAL A 64 6.03 -0.41 15.12
CA VAL A 64 5.61 0.70 15.96
C VAL A 64 4.17 0.51 16.41
N ALA A 65 3.96 0.37 17.71
CA ALA A 65 2.63 0.17 18.32
C ALA A 65 1.71 1.38 18.11
N GLU A 66 2.25 2.61 18.15
CA GLU A 66 1.51 3.86 17.95
C GLU A 66 0.91 3.98 16.55
N TYR A 67 1.47 3.29 15.58
CA TYR A 67 1.00 3.25 14.20
C TYR A 67 0.30 1.92 13.86
N GLN A 68 -0.65 1.45 14.69
CA GLN A 68 -1.45 0.23 14.51
C GLN A 68 -0.64 -1.08 14.61
N GLY A 69 0.47 -1.12 15.35
CA GLY A 69 1.39 -2.25 15.30
C GLY A 69 1.96 -2.45 13.89
N ARG A 70 2.25 -1.35 13.19
CA ARG A 70 2.70 -1.32 11.80
C ARG A 70 4.13 -1.79 11.69
N VAL A 71 4.41 -2.64 10.71
CA VAL A 71 5.78 -2.87 10.27
C VAL A 71 6.23 -1.64 9.49
N MET A 72 7.21 -0.93 10.03
CA MET A 72 7.74 0.28 9.41
C MET A 72 8.74 -0.06 8.32
N THR A 73 9.72 -0.91 8.64
CA THR A 73 10.70 -1.38 7.66
C THR A 73 11.31 -2.71 8.10
N SER A 74 11.91 -3.40 7.14
CA SER A 74 12.66 -4.63 7.35
C SER A 74 14.01 -4.63 6.62
N THR A 75 14.86 -5.59 6.92
CA THR A 75 16.13 -5.80 6.25
C THR A 75 16.54 -7.27 6.25
N SER A 76 17.32 -7.67 5.26
CA SER A 76 17.99 -8.98 5.19
C SER A 76 19.50 -8.91 5.48
N GLY A 77 20.05 -7.70 5.70
CA GLY A 77 21.49 -7.44 5.83
C GLY A 77 21.95 -6.93 7.19
N GLY A 78 21.12 -7.05 8.25
CA GLY A 78 21.39 -6.45 9.55
C GLY A 78 21.34 -4.92 9.50
N THR A 79 21.91 -4.24 10.49
CA THR A 79 21.84 -2.77 10.60
C THR A 79 22.48 -2.01 9.43
N ALA A 80 23.47 -2.59 8.76
CA ALA A 80 24.09 -2.03 7.56
C ALA A 80 23.38 -2.41 6.26
N GLY A 81 22.37 -3.28 6.31
CA GLY A 81 21.60 -3.70 5.15
C GLY A 81 20.63 -2.64 4.66
N PRO A 82 20.03 -2.85 3.47
CA PRO A 82 19.04 -1.94 2.92
C PRO A 82 17.78 -1.91 3.81
N SER A 83 17.10 -0.77 3.83
CA SER A 83 15.77 -0.58 4.40
C SER A 83 14.74 -0.72 3.30
N PHE A 84 13.81 -1.66 3.40
CA PHE A 84 12.87 -1.96 2.31
C PHE A 84 11.60 -1.12 2.36
N GLY A 85 11.13 -0.75 3.56
CA GLY A 85 9.94 0.07 3.75
C GLY A 85 10.14 1.53 3.39
N TRP A 86 9.13 2.14 2.78
CA TRP A 86 9.10 3.58 2.64
C TRP A 86 8.66 4.25 3.95
N LEU A 87 9.40 5.25 4.39
CA LEU A 87 9.12 6.04 5.60
C LEU A 87 8.92 7.50 5.25
N ASN A 88 7.80 8.07 5.65
CA ASN A 88 7.58 9.51 5.59
C ASN A 88 8.20 10.18 6.82
N ARG A 89 9.49 10.47 6.74
CA ARG A 89 10.26 11.04 7.85
C ARG A 89 9.70 12.40 8.30
N ASP A 90 9.22 13.23 7.37
CA ASP A 90 8.67 14.53 7.69
C ASP A 90 7.36 14.40 8.48
N ALA A 91 6.48 13.49 8.09
CA ALA A 91 5.24 13.23 8.82
C ALA A 91 5.49 12.63 10.21
N ILE A 92 6.48 11.73 10.33
CA ILE A 92 6.87 11.11 11.60
C ILE A 92 7.47 12.17 12.55
N ALA A 93 8.41 12.99 12.04
CA ALA A 93 9.09 14.02 12.83
C ALA A 93 8.16 15.17 13.24
N ALA A 94 7.18 15.52 12.40
CA ALA A 94 6.23 16.60 12.70
C ALA A 94 5.35 16.30 13.91
N SER A 95 5.09 15.01 14.20
CA SER A 95 4.19 14.57 15.30
C SER A 95 2.80 15.21 15.27
N GLU A 96 2.45 15.84 14.14
CA GLU A 96 1.18 16.54 13.93
C GLU A 96 0.17 15.62 13.26
N ARG A 97 -0.98 15.47 13.89
CA ARG A 97 -2.09 14.71 13.32
C ARG A 97 -2.76 15.49 12.19
N LYS A 98 -2.83 14.88 11.01
CA LYS A 98 -3.55 15.40 9.84
C LYS A 98 -4.98 14.85 9.82
N PRO A 99 -6.00 15.66 9.46
CA PRO A 99 -7.40 15.22 9.46
C PRO A 99 -7.70 14.07 8.50
N HIS A 100 -7.16 14.13 7.26
CA HIS A 100 -7.51 13.18 6.21
C HIS A 100 -6.79 11.84 6.33
N ILE A 101 -5.46 11.87 6.49
CA ILE A 101 -4.60 10.70 6.55
C ILE A 101 -3.26 11.05 7.18
N ASN A 102 -2.73 10.14 7.97
CA ASN A 102 -1.37 10.21 8.50
C ASN A 102 -0.51 9.18 7.76
N ALA A 103 0.03 9.59 6.61
CA ALA A 103 0.83 8.74 5.74
C ALA A 103 2.25 8.57 6.28
N PHE A 104 2.42 7.80 7.36
CA PHE A 104 3.74 7.55 7.99
C PHE A 104 4.63 6.61 7.19
N GLY A 105 4.09 5.87 6.21
CA GLY A 105 4.77 4.80 5.50
C GLY A 105 4.59 3.44 6.15
N GLY A 106 5.48 2.52 5.86
CA GLY A 106 5.54 1.18 6.46
C GLY A 106 5.12 0.06 5.52
N GLU A 107 5.79 -1.09 5.67
CA GLU A 107 5.62 -2.27 4.81
C GLU A 107 4.37 -3.08 5.07
N ASP A 108 3.69 -2.87 6.20
CA ASP A 108 2.46 -3.59 6.54
C ASP A 108 1.59 -2.73 7.46
N ARG A 109 0.67 -1.99 6.84
CA ARG A 109 -0.28 -1.09 7.48
C ARG A 109 -1.64 -1.78 7.56
N PHE A 110 -2.22 -1.83 8.75
CA PHE A 110 -3.57 -2.36 8.97
C PHE A 110 -4.62 -1.28 8.70
N TRP A 111 -5.49 -1.55 7.75
CA TRP A 111 -6.72 -0.81 7.55
C TRP A 111 -7.92 -1.76 7.48
N LEU A 112 -9.10 -1.17 7.43
CA LEU A 112 -10.36 -1.86 7.18
C LEU A 112 -11.03 -1.21 5.95
N GLY A 113 -11.66 -2.03 5.12
CA GLY A 113 -12.56 -1.60 4.06
C GLY A 113 -14.02 -1.78 4.45
N PRO A 114 -14.95 -1.21 3.65
CA PRO A 114 -14.74 -0.53 2.36
C PRO A 114 -14.31 0.93 2.51
N GLU A 115 -13.47 1.39 1.56
CA GLU A 115 -13.06 2.78 1.48
C GLU A 115 -14.17 3.67 0.92
N GLY A 116 -14.87 3.24 -0.11
CA GLY A 116 -15.96 3.95 -0.75
C GLY A 116 -17.29 3.19 -0.72
N GLY A 117 -18.29 3.72 -1.41
CA GLY A 117 -19.60 3.12 -1.55
C GLY A 117 -20.52 3.32 -0.35
N GLN A 118 -21.73 2.75 -0.45
CA GLN A 118 -22.82 2.94 0.52
C GLN A 118 -22.52 2.42 1.94
N TYR A 119 -21.47 1.65 2.13
CA TYR A 119 -21.02 1.14 3.42
C TYR A 119 -19.62 1.60 3.80
N SER A 120 -19.10 2.61 3.11
CA SER A 120 -17.78 3.22 3.41
C SER A 120 -17.66 3.59 4.89
N ILE A 121 -16.48 3.37 5.45
CA ILE A 121 -16.11 3.87 6.77
C ILE A 121 -15.22 5.13 6.69
N PHE A 122 -14.94 5.64 5.48
CA PHE A 122 -14.08 6.81 5.24
C PHE A 122 -14.87 8.07 4.89
N PHE A 123 -16.18 7.96 4.67
CA PHE A 123 -17.08 9.09 4.38
C PHE A 123 -18.22 9.14 5.39
N ALA A 124 -18.57 10.33 5.86
CA ALA A 124 -19.74 10.49 6.70
C ALA A 124 -21.03 10.36 5.89
N GLN A 125 -22.11 10.00 6.54
CA GLN A 125 -23.41 9.81 5.91
C GLN A 125 -23.86 11.08 5.15
N GLY A 126 -24.09 10.95 3.85
CA GLY A 126 -24.57 12.03 3.00
C GLY A 126 -23.46 12.87 2.36
N ASP A 127 -22.21 12.65 2.69
CA ASP A 127 -21.08 13.33 2.04
C ASP A 127 -20.93 12.89 0.58
N PRO A 128 -20.48 13.78 -0.31
CA PRO A 128 -20.05 13.38 -1.64
C PRO A 128 -18.76 12.55 -1.56
N PHE A 129 -18.58 11.64 -2.53
CA PHE A 129 -17.37 10.82 -2.63
C PHE A 129 -16.26 11.60 -3.37
N ASP A 130 -15.62 12.52 -2.66
CA ASP A 130 -14.50 13.31 -3.16
C ASP A 130 -13.37 13.40 -2.12
N LEU A 131 -12.22 13.94 -2.52
CA LEU A 131 -11.04 14.01 -1.66
C LEU A 131 -11.23 14.97 -0.46
N GLU A 132 -12.10 15.97 -0.58
CA GLU A 132 -12.36 16.93 0.50
C GLU A 132 -13.06 16.26 1.69
N HIS A 133 -13.97 15.30 1.41
CA HIS A 133 -14.79 14.61 2.41
C HIS A 133 -14.19 13.26 2.84
N TRP A 134 -13.23 12.74 2.09
CA TRP A 134 -12.55 11.51 2.43
C TRP A 134 -11.68 11.66 3.69
N GLN A 135 -11.88 10.81 4.68
CA GLN A 135 -11.10 10.80 5.92
C GLN A 135 -10.88 9.38 6.40
N THR A 136 -9.62 9.03 6.67
CA THR A 136 -9.32 7.75 7.31
C THR A 136 -9.92 7.72 8.72
N PRO A 137 -10.69 6.69 9.08
CA PRO A 137 -11.24 6.55 10.43
C PRO A 137 -10.15 6.60 11.49
N GLU A 138 -10.31 7.47 12.49
CA GLU A 138 -9.32 7.64 13.55
C GLU A 138 -8.80 6.33 14.17
N PRO A 139 -9.65 5.34 14.51
CA PRO A 139 -9.19 4.13 15.18
C PRO A 139 -8.22 3.27 14.36
N ILE A 140 -8.24 3.38 13.02
CA ILE A 140 -7.34 2.66 12.11
C ILE A 140 -6.22 3.52 11.53
N ASP A 141 -6.20 4.83 11.83
CA ASP A 141 -5.16 5.75 11.36
C ASP A 141 -4.20 6.16 12.48
N TRP A 142 -4.69 6.31 13.69
CA TRP A 142 -3.97 6.90 14.82
C TRP A 142 -4.16 6.14 16.13
N GLY A 143 -3.16 6.32 17.01
CA GLY A 143 -3.19 5.89 18.41
C GLY A 143 -2.73 4.47 18.65
N ALA A 144 -2.03 4.29 19.76
CA ALA A 144 -1.36 3.07 20.13
C ALA A 144 -2.31 1.87 20.20
N TRP A 145 -1.81 0.73 19.71
CA TRP A 145 -2.40 -0.57 19.98
C TRP A 145 -1.72 -1.18 21.20
N GLN A 146 -2.50 -1.83 22.06
CA GLN A 146 -1.98 -2.47 23.25
C GLN A 146 -1.07 -3.65 22.87
N VAL A 147 0.18 -3.63 23.32
CA VAL A 147 1.07 -4.79 23.23
C VAL A 147 0.65 -5.81 24.30
N VAL A 148 0.16 -6.97 23.87
CA VAL A 148 -0.32 -8.03 24.81
C VAL A 148 0.67 -9.18 24.97
N ALA A 149 1.59 -9.37 24.02
CA ALA A 149 2.67 -10.32 24.09
C ALA A 149 3.83 -9.90 23.19
N ARG A 150 5.06 -10.25 23.55
CA ARG A 150 6.27 -10.00 22.77
C ARG A 150 7.33 -11.06 23.02
N SER A 151 8.02 -11.47 21.95
CA SER A 151 9.25 -12.28 21.99
C SER A 151 10.35 -11.61 21.14
N ALA A 152 11.45 -12.29 20.87
CA ALA A 152 12.49 -11.80 19.97
C ALA A 152 12.05 -11.81 18.51
N SER A 153 11.10 -12.66 18.11
CA SER A 153 10.68 -12.89 16.73
C SER A 153 9.21 -12.61 16.46
N ASP A 154 8.41 -12.26 17.47
CA ASP A 154 6.99 -11.94 17.32
C ASP A 154 6.51 -10.91 18.34
N VAL A 155 5.44 -10.20 17.96
CA VAL A 155 4.71 -9.29 18.84
C VAL A 155 3.23 -9.35 18.52
N ARG A 156 2.40 -9.31 19.57
CA ARG A 156 0.93 -9.28 19.46
C ARG A 156 0.37 -7.97 19.98
N PHE A 157 -0.58 -7.43 19.23
CA PHE A 157 -1.32 -6.22 19.54
C PHE A 157 -2.82 -6.48 19.61
N GLU A 158 -3.53 -5.70 20.43
CA GLU A 158 -4.99 -5.64 20.45
C GLU A 158 -5.47 -4.20 20.50
N LYS A 159 -6.62 -3.92 19.84
CA LYS A 159 -7.35 -2.66 19.94
C LYS A 159 -8.84 -2.91 19.78
N THR A 160 -9.64 -2.32 20.67
CA THR A 160 -11.09 -2.23 20.51
C THR A 160 -11.42 -0.91 19.83
N MET A 161 -12.35 -0.93 18.90
CA MET A 161 -12.75 0.26 18.16
C MET A 161 -14.23 0.23 17.79
N GLU A 162 -14.80 1.42 17.63
CA GLU A 162 -16.13 1.64 17.10
C GLU A 162 -16.03 2.43 15.82
N LEU A 163 -16.72 1.97 14.79
CA LEU A 163 -16.80 2.62 13.48
C LEU A 163 -18.25 2.90 13.13
N VAL A 164 -18.47 3.90 12.31
CA VAL A 164 -19.78 4.19 11.73
C VAL A 164 -19.62 4.21 10.23
N ASN A 165 -20.40 3.42 9.52
CA ASN A 165 -20.33 3.41 8.06
C ASN A 165 -21.24 4.49 7.44
N TYR A 166 -21.11 4.72 6.13
CA TYR A 166 -21.90 5.70 5.37
C TYR A 166 -23.42 5.50 5.47
N ALA A 167 -23.89 4.26 5.64
CA ALA A 167 -25.31 3.95 5.90
C ALA A 167 -25.78 4.31 7.32
N GLY A 168 -24.85 4.72 8.21
CA GLY A 168 -25.13 5.04 9.61
C GLY A 168 -25.08 3.85 10.56
N THR A 169 -24.69 2.67 10.10
CA THR A 169 -24.54 1.48 10.96
C THR A 169 -23.30 1.62 11.85
N LYS A 170 -23.48 1.36 13.14
CA LYS A 170 -22.37 1.26 14.11
C LYS A 170 -21.82 -0.15 14.12
N LEU A 171 -20.50 -0.24 14.03
CA LEU A 171 -19.75 -1.49 13.98
C LEU A 171 -18.74 -1.48 15.13
N SER A 172 -18.99 -2.27 16.17
CA SER A 172 -18.08 -2.44 17.31
C SER A 172 -17.22 -3.67 17.09
N LEU A 173 -15.91 -3.52 17.18
CA LEU A 173 -14.98 -4.63 16.95
C LEU A 173 -13.77 -4.62 17.86
N LYS A 174 -13.18 -5.80 18.05
CA LYS A 174 -11.83 -5.97 18.52
C LYS A 174 -10.95 -6.44 17.37
N ALA A 175 -9.86 -5.70 17.11
CA ALA A 175 -8.79 -6.14 16.24
C ALA A 175 -7.68 -6.77 17.07
N SER A 176 -7.17 -7.92 16.63
CA SER A 176 -5.96 -8.57 17.14
C SER A 176 -4.99 -8.77 15.99
N ARG A 177 -3.75 -8.37 16.19
CA ARG A 177 -2.71 -8.40 15.18
C ARG A 177 -1.45 -9.05 15.73
N VAL A 178 -0.91 -10.03 15.02
CA VAL A 178 0.39 -10.65 15.32
C VAL A 178 1.33 -10.33 14.18
N ILE A 179 2.47 -9.73 14.49
CA ILE A 179 3.59 -9.59 13.55
C ILE A 179 4.65 -10.59 13.97
N ARG A 180 5.14 -11.39 13.04
CA ARG A 180 6.21 -12.37 13.32
C ARG A 180 7.17 -12.53 12.15
N LEU A 181 8.45 -12.73 12.45
CA LEU A 181 9.41 -13.26 11.50
C LEU A 181 9.05 -14.71 11.15
N VAL A 182 9.18 -15.06 9.89
CA VAL A 182 8.98 -16.41 9.37
C VAL A 182 10.18 -16.82 8.54
N ASP A 183 10.39 -18.13 8.40
CA ASP A 183 11.46 -18.64 7.57
C ASP A 183 11.15 -18.35 6.10
N PRO A 184 12.06 -17.67 5.37
CA PRO A 184 11.89 -17.47 3.94
C PRO A 184 12.05 -18.80 3.19
N PRO A 185 11.53 -18.90 1.95
CA PRO A 185 11.84 -20.03 1.07
C PRO A 185 13.34 -20.24 0.94
N ALA A 186 13.79 -21.50 0.84
CA ALA A 186 15.19 -21.81 0.63
C ALA A 186 15.70 -21.16 -0.66
N SER A 187 16.62 -20.23 -0.52
CA SER A 187 17.27 -19.47 -1.60
C SER A 187 18.68 -19.09 -1.16
N PRO A 188 19.67 -19.02 -2.07
CA PRO A 188 20.98 -18.46 -1.75
C PRO A 188 20.95 -16.93 -1.59
N ALA A 189 19.90 -16.23 -2.06
CA ALA A 189 19.74 -14.80 -1.91
C ALA A 189 19.57 -14.39 -0.43
N GLU A 190 20.10 -13.23 -0.06
CA GLU A 190 19.80 -12.62 1.25
C GLU A 190 18.31 -12.36 1.34
N SER A 191 17.68 -12.73 2.46
CA SER A 191 16.22 -12.62 2.57
C SER A 191 15.77 -12.28 3.97
N VAL A 192 14.63 -11.60 4.04
CA VAL A 192 13.81 -11.42 5.24
C VAL A 192 12.37 -11.74 4.88
N ALA A 193 11.69 -12.45 5.78
CA ALA A 193 10.27 -12.72 5.65
C ALA A 193 9.58 -12.46 6.96
N PHE A 194 8.44 -11.79 6.91
CA PHE A 194 7.56 -11.61 8.05
C PHE A 194 6.11 -11.77 7.62
N GLU A 195 5.25 -12.05 8.57
CA GLU A 195 3.80 -12.06 8.31
C GLU A 195 3.05 -11.31 9.39
N SER A 196 1.93 -10.72 8.97
CA SER A 196 0.90 -10.21 9.86
C SER A 196 -0.31 -11.13 9.82
N GLN A 197 -0.74 -11.60 10.99
CA GLN A 197 -2.01 -12.28 11.16
C GLN A 197 -2.99 -11.30 11.80
N ASN A 198 -4.03 -10.93 11.06
CA ASN A 198 -4.95 -9.87 11.41
C ASN A 198 -6.34 -10.46 11.63
N THR A 199 -6.86 -10.37 12.84
CA THR A 199 -8.17 -10.90 13.22
C THR A 199 -9.07 -9.78 13.65
N ILE A 200 -10.28 -9.69 13.09
CA ILE A 200 -11.35 -8.83 13.55
C ILE A 200 -12.46 -9.69 14.16
N THR A 201 -12.96 -9.26 15.30
CA THR A 201 -14.06 -9.93 16.04
C THR A 201 -15.19 -8.94 16.21
N ASN A 202 -16.41 -9.31 15.83
CA ASN A 202 -17.58 -8.51 16.13
C ASN A 202 -17.83 -8.51 17.64
N THR A 203 -17.70 -7.37 18.30
CA THR A 203 -17.94 -7.19 19.75
C THR A 203 -19.23 -6.43 20.04
N GLY A 204 -20.02 -6.10 19.01
CA GLY A 204 -21.33 -5.49 19.15
C GLY A 204 -22.42 -6.52 19.51
N ASP A 205 -23.64 -6.02 19.69
CA ASP A 205 -24.81 -6.84 20.01
C ASP A 205 -25.51 -7.34 18.74
N ASP A 206 -25.28 -6.71 17.59
CA ASP A 206 -25.91 -7.02 16.31
C ASP A 206 -24.93 -7.72 15.36
N ALA A 207 -25.47 -8.63 14.52
CA ALA A 207 -24.72 -9.25 13.43
C ALA A 207 -24.38 -8.22 12.33
N TRP A 208 -23.20 -8.32 11.77
CA TRP A 208 -22.85 -7.62 10.52
C TRP A 208 -23.44 -8.39 9.35
N THR A 209 -24.29 -7.74 8.57
CA THR A 209 -24.98 -8.34 7.42
C THR A 209 -24.74 -7.53 6.15
N LYS A 210 -25.04 -8.12 5.01
CA LYS A 210 -24.93 -7.43 3.71
C LYS A 210 -25.80 -6.18 3.61
N GLU A 211 -26.92 -6.15 4.33
CA GLU A 211 -27.86 -5.03 4.35
C GLU A 211 -27.37 -3.87 5.23
N THR A 212 -26.61 -4.17 6.26
CA THR A 212 -26.11 -3.18 7.22
C THR A 212 -24.67 -2.75 6.95
N GLY A 213 -23.98 -3.50 6.10
CA GLY A 213 -22.59 -3.27 5.73
C GLY A 213 -21.62 -4.23 6.42
N LEU A 214 -20.66 -4.70 5.65
CA LEU A 214 -19.60 -5.62 6.08
C LEU A 214 -18.25 -4.92 6.04
N LEU A 215 -17.34 -5.33 6.93
CA LEU A 215 -15.95 -4.89 6.91
C LEU A 215 -15.07 -5.94 6.22
N SER A 216 -13.90 -5.52 5.72
CA SER A 216 -12.79 -6.41 5.37
C SER A 216 -11.52 -5.95 6.08
N VAL A 217 -10.64 -6.87 6.41
CA VAL A 217 -9.25 -6.54 6.73
C VAL A 217 -8.56 -6.17 5.42
N TRP A 218 -7.85 -5.04 5.43
CA TRP A 218 -7.13 -4.53 4.27
C TRP A 218 -5.71 -4.17 4.69
N ILE A 219 -4.72 -4.90 4.17
CA ILE A 219 -3.31 -4.70 4.48
C ILE A 219 -2.64 -4.02 3.30
N LEU A 220 -1.92 -2.94 3.59
CA LEU A 220 -1.25 -2.10 2.62
C LEU A 220 0.24 -2.00 2.98
N GLY A 221 1.10 -2.47 2.09
CA GLY A 221 2.55 -2.33 2.23
C GLY A 221 3.08 -1.20 1.35
N MET A 222 3.71 -0.19 1.95
CA MET A 222 4.34 0.94 1.25
C MET A 222 5.84 0.71 1.13
N PHE A 223 6.34 0.65 -0.10
CA PHE A 223 7.72 0.29 -0.40
C PHE A 223 8.46 1.43 -1.11
N ASN A 224 9.79 1.44 -0.95
CA ASN A 224 10.66 2.38 -1.65
C ASN A 224 10.61 2.11 -3.17
N PRO A 225 10.26 3.09 -4.01
CA PRO A 225 10.21 2.94 -5.44
C PRO A 225 11.56 3.19 -6.08
N SER A 226 11.74 2.72 -7.32
CA SER A 226 12.78 3.16 -8.24
C SER A 226 12.22 3.29 -9.65
N ALA A 227 12.92 3.99 -10.54
CA ALA A 227 12.52 4.07 -11.95
C ALA A 227 12.46 2.70 -12.64
N SER A 228 13.11 1.67 -12.05
CA SER A 228 13.16 0.31 -12.56
C SER A 228 12.19 -0.65 -11.84
N THR A 229 11.38 -0.15 -10.89
CA THR A 229 10.44 -1.00 -10.16
C THR A 229 9.23 -1.36 -11.00
N THR A 230 8.99 -2.66 -11.13
CA THR A 230 7.81 -3.23 -11.79
C THR A 230 7.07 -4.14 -10.82
N VAL A 231 5.81 -3.83 -10.55
CA VAL A 231 4.88 -4.71 -9.83
C VAL A 231 4.43 -5.82 -10.78
N VAL A 232 4.29 -7.02 -10.26
CA VAL A 232 3.97 -8.25 -11.00
C VAL A 232 2.84 -8.97 -10.27
N ILE A 233 1.71 -9.12 -10.94
CA ILE A 233 0.55 -9.80 -10.36
C ILE A 233 0.11 -10.93 -11.28
N PRO A 234 0.38 -12.20 -10.93
CA PRO A 234 -0.18 -13.33 -11.64
C PRO A 234 -1.68 -13.43 -11.42
N PHE A 235 -2.42 -13.86 -12.44
CA PHE A 235 -3.87 -13.98 -12.39
C PHE A 235 -4.38 -15.26 -13.08
N VAL A 236 -5.60 -15.66 -12.76
CA VAL A 236 -6.28 -16.78 -13.40
C VAL A 236 -6.66 -16.40 -14.84
N ALA A 237 -5.97 -17.01 -15.82
CA ALA A 237 -6.28 -16.83 -17.23
C ALA A 237 -7.59 -17.54 -17.61
N GLY A 238 -8.34 -16.98 -18.58
CA GLY A 238 -9.59 -17.54 -19.08
C GLY A 238 -10.53 -16.48 -19.66
N PRO A 239 -11.70 -16.89 -20.19
CA PRO A 239 -12.66 -16.00 -20.83
C PRO A 239 -13.19 -14.93 -19.87
N GLU A 240 -13.37 -13.70 -20.39
CA GLU A 240 -13.92 -12.59 -19.60
C GLU A 240 -15.39 -12.81 -19.22
N GLU A 241 -16.14 -13.49 -20.10
CA GLU A 241 -17.55 -13.83 -19.84
C GLU A 241 -17.74 -14.71 -18.60
N GLU A 242 -16.73 -15.53 -18.23
CA GLU A 242 -16.77 -16.43 -17.10
C GLU A 242 -16.12 -15.83 -15.84
N LEU A 243 -14.98 -15.16 -16.02
CA LEU A 243 -14.10 -14.71 -14.94
C LEU A 243 -14.22 -13.21 -14.65
N GLY A 244 -14.92 -12.45 -15.49
CA GLY A 244 -14.96 -11.00 -15.42
C GLY A 244 -13.67 -10.35 -15.94
N PRO A 245 -13.55 -9.02 -15.83
CA PRO A 245 -12.36 -8.29 -16.28
C PRO A 245 -11.10 -8.80 -15.59
N ILE A 246 -9.96 -8.69 -16.27
CA ILE A 246 -8.65 -9.09 -15.70
C ILE A 246 -8.24 -8.13 -14.59
N VAL A 247 -8.46 -6.83 -14.80
CA VAL A 247 -7.99 -5.77 -13.92
C VAL A 247 -9.03 -4.64 -13.88
N ASN A 248 -9.23 -4.09 -12.70
CA ASN A 248 -9.89 -2.81 -12.48
C ASN A 248 -8.80 -1.73 -12.43
N ASP A 249 -8.81 -0.80 -13.37
CA ASP A 249 -7.86 0.30 -13.48
C ASP A 249 -8.55 1.69 -13.51
N ALA A 250 -9.73 1.76 -12.90
CA ALA A 250 -10.59 2.94 -12.92
C ALA A 250 -10.61 3.77 -11.63
N TYR A 251 -9.86 3.38 -10.59
CA TYR A 251 -9.88 4.04 -9.28
C TYR A 251 -9.58 5.53 -9.33
N PHE A 252 -8.54 5.92 -10.08
CA PHE A 252 -8.11 7.32 -10.24
C PHE A 252 -8.07 7.73 -11.72
N GLY A 253 -8.89 7.09 -12.55
CA GLY A 253 -8.88 7.19 -14.01
C GLY A 253 -8.07 6.05 -14.63
N LYS A 254 -8.29 5.87 -15.95
CA LYS A 254 -7.66 4.80 -16.74
C LYS A 254 -6.13 4.88 -16.65
N VAL A 255 -5.49 3.80 -16.29
CA VAL A 255 -4.02 3.72 -16.25
C VAL A 255 -3.45 3.75 -17.67
N PRO A 256 -2.45 4.59 -17.97
CA PRO A 256 -1.80 4.66 -19.28
C PRO A 256 -1.14 3.32 -19.68
N ALA A 257 -1.13 3.00 -20.98
CA ALA A 257 -0.62 1.73 -21.49
C ALA A 257 0.90 1.54 -21.31
N ASP A 258 1.65 2.61 -21.12
CA ASP A 258 3.08 2.56 -20.78
C ASP A 258 3.33 2.29 -19.30
N ARG A 259 2.27 2.16 -18.49
CA ARG A 259 2.32 1.92 -17.05
C ARG A 259 1.62 0.64 -16.60
N LEU A 260 0.77 0.06 -17.44
CA LEU A 260 0.04 -1.17 -17.19
C LEU A 260 0.07 -2.06 -18.43
N ALA A 261 0.67 -3.24 -18.31
CA ALA A 261 0.73 -4.23 -19.36
C ALA A 261 0.11 -5.55 -18.89
N VAL A 262 -0.72 -6.16 -19.73
CA VAL A 262 -1.36 -7.45 -19.46
C VAL A 262 -0.75 -8.50 -20.38
N GLY A 263 -0.05 -9.47 -19.77
CA GLY A 263 0.51 -10.64 -20.45
C GLY A 263 -0.38 -11.87 -20.30
N GLU A 264 0.16 -13.04 -20.70
CA GLU A 264 -0.53 -14.32 -20.55
C GLU A 264 -0.47 -14.80 -19.08
N GLY A 265 -1.58 -14.58 -18.33
CA GLY A 265 -1.68 -14.99 -16.92
C GLY A 265 -0.88 -14.13 -15.93
N VAL A 266 -0.32 -13.02 -16.37
CA VAL A 266 0.43 -12.09 -15.53
C VAL A 266 0.19 -10.64 -15.97
N LEU A 267 0.18 -9.76 -14.98
CA LEU A 267 0.01 -8.33 -15.15
C LEU A 267 1.24 -7.62 -14.62
N TYR A 268 1.69 -6.58 -15.34
CA TYR A 268 2.80 -5.72 -14.96
C TYR A 268 2.29 -4.30 -14.76
N PHE A 269 2.74 -3.67 -13.66
CA PHE A 269 2.36 -2.30 -13.32
C PHE A 269 3.59 -1.53 -12.82
N ARG A 270 3.77 -0.27 -13.25
CA ARG A 270 4.91 0.53 -12.81
C ARG A 270 4.76 0.98 -11.36
N GLY A 271 5.80 0.70 -10.55
CA GLY A 271 5.91 1.08 -9.15
C GLY A 271 7.01 2.13 -8.92
N ASP A 272 7.05 3.20 -9.74
CA ASP A 272 8.13 4.20 -9.73
C ASP A 272 7.90 5.41 -8.80
N GLY A 273 6.68 5.53 -8.23
CA GLY A 273 6.34 6.66 -7.36
C GLY A 273 6.14 8.00 -8.09
N GLU A 274 5.93 7.99 -9.42
CA GLU A 274 5.90 9.21 -10.24
C GLU A 274 4.51 9.54 -10.82
N HIS A 275 3.58 8.60 -10.83
CA HIS A 275 2.27 8.77 -11.44
C HIS A 275 1.18 8.12 -10.58
N ARG A 276 0.29 8.94 -10.02
CA ARG A 276 -0.79 8.45 -9.17
C ARG A 276 -1.74 7.55 -9.93
N SER A 277 -1.74 6.28 -9.61
CA SER A 277 -2.58 5.26 -10.24
C SER A 277 -2.81 4.09 -9.28
N LYS A 278 -3.94 3.41 -9.46
CA LYS A 278 -4.29 2.22 -8.67
C LYS A 278 -4.94 1.19 -9.57
N ILE A 279 -4.61 -0.06 -9.34
CA ILE A 279 -5.20 -1.21 -10.01
C ILE A 279 -5.76 -2.19 -8.98
N GLY A 280 -6.75 -2.99 -9.39
CA GLY A 280 -7.35 -4.02 -8.58
C GLY A 280 -7.58 -5.32 -9.35
N ILE A 281 -7.50 -6.45 -8.67
CA ILE A 281 -7.73 -7.78 -9.25
C ILE A 281 -8.95 -8.41 -8.57
N PRO A 282 -10.02 -8.69 -9.32
CA PRO A 282 -11.25 -9.23 -8.76
C PRO A 282 -11.08 -10.71 -8.34
N ARG A 283 -11.97 -11.17 -7.46
CA ARG A 283 -11.88 -12.48 -6.80
C ARG A 283 -11.65 -13.67 -7.75
N LYS A 284 -12.34 -13.71 -8.90
CA LYS A 284 -12.23 -14.82 -9.85
C LYS A 284 -10.89 -14.85 -10.60
N ARG A 285 -10.16 -13.74 -10.61
CA ARG A 285 -8.85 -13.59 -11.24
C ARG A 285 -7.70 -13.71 -10.26
N ALA A 286 -7.93 -13.43 -8.97
CA ALA A 286 -6.89 -13.37 -7.95
C ALA A 286 -6.24 -14.73 -7.69
N LEU A 287 -4.92 -14.72 -7.57
CA LEU A 287 -4.08 -15.80 -7.03
C LEU A 287 -3.47 -15.33 -5.71
N PRO A 288 -3.15 -16.23 -4.75
CA PRO A 288 -2.72 -15.83 -3.40
C PRO A 288 -1.28 -15.30 -3.33
N VAL A 289 -0.84 -14.62 -4.38
CA VAL A 289 0.51 -14.05 -4.49
C VAL A 289 0.52 -12.85 -5.43
N MET A 290 1.37 -11.89 -5.11
CA MET A 290 1.80 -10.78 -5.96
C MET A 290 3.25 -10.43 -5.62
N GLY A 291 3.87 -9.54 -6.36
CA GLY A 291 5.22 -9.10 -6.06
C GLY A 291 5.65 -7.88 -6.84
N SER A 292 6.91 -7.52 -6.67
CA SER A 292 7.57 -6.48 -7.46
C SER A 292 9.05 -6.81 -7.61
N TYR A 293 9.64 -6.28 -8.66
CA TYR A 293 11.08 -6.36 -8.87
C TYR A 293 11.66 -4.98 -9.14
N ASP A 294 12.63 -4.58 -8.33
CA ASP A 294 13.49 -3.43 -8.56
C ASP A 294 14.80 -3.91 -9.21
N ALA A 295 14.98 -3.60 -10.49
CA ALA A 295 16.14 -4.06 -11.25
C ALA A 295 17.43 -3.32 -10.84
N GLU A 296 17.36 -2.07 -10.40
CA GLU A 296 18.51 -1.28 -9.94
C GLU A 296 19.01 -1.80 -8.59
N GLY A 297 18.11 -1.98 -7.61
CA GLY A 297 18.42 -2.51 -6.29
C GLY A 297 18.63 -4.03 -6.27
N ARG A 298 18.22 -4.74 -7.32
CA ARG A 298 18.14 -6.21 -7.38
C ARG A 298 17.37 -6.78 -6.19
N VAL A 299 16.18 -6.22 -5.97
CA VAL A 299 15.27 -6.62 -4.90
C VAL A 299 14.01 -7.23 -5.50
N LEU A 300 13.74 -8.47 -5.17
CA LEU A 300 12.47 -9.14 -5.44
C LEU A 300 11.64 -9.11 -4.16
N THR A 301 10.52 -8.39 -4.19
CA THR A 301 9.52 -8.38 -3.12
C THR A 301 8.37 -9.30 -3.50
N LEU A 302 7.97 -10.18 -2.59
CA LEU A 302 6.82 -11.06 -2.74
C LEU A 302 5.85 -10.82 -1.61
N VAL A 303 4.57 -10.84 -1.94
CA VAL A 303 3.47 -10.83 -0.98
C VAL A 303 2.61 -12.06 -1.20
N GLU A 304 2.47 -12.87 -0.15
CA GLU A 304 1.54 -13.99 -0.08
C GLU A 304 0.43 -13.65 0.92
N TYR A 305 -0.79 -14.07 0.66
CA TYR A 305 -1.91 -13.74 1.52
C TYR A 305 -2.98 -14.84 1.55
N THR A 306 -3.84 -14.80 2.57
CA THR A 306 -4.98 -15.72 2.66
C THR A 306 -6.00 -15.40 1.57
N LEU A 307 -6.18 -16.32 0.62
CA LEU A 307 -7.25 -16.29 -0.38
C LEU A 307 -8.24 -17.40 -0.06
N SER A 308 -9.43 -17.06 0.41
CA SER A 308 -10.47 -18.05 0.72
C SER A 308 -10.98 -18.71 -0.56
N ALA A 309 -11.02 -20.04 -0.59
CA ALA A 309 -11.55 -20.79 -1.72
C ALA A 309 -13.08 -20.61 -1.87
N ASP A 310 -13.78 -20.51 -0.74
CA ASP A 310 -15.24 -20.53 -0.68
C ASP A 310 -15.87 -19.13 -0.68
N ALA A 311 -15.10 -18.08 -0.33
CA ALA A 311 -15.62 -16.73 -0.29
C ALA A 311 -15.68 -16.12 -1.69
N ALA A 312 -16.83 -15.54 -2.02
CA ALA A 312 -17.07 -14.81 -3.27
C ALA A 312 -17.14 -13.30 -3.04
N ASP A 313 -17.52 -12.87 -1.85
CA ASP A 313 -17.82 -11.48 -1.51
C ASP A 313 -16.56 -10.78 -0.98
N TYR A 314 -16.21 -9.67 -1.61
CA TYR A 314 -15.15 -8.73 -1.19
C TYR A 314 -15.72 -7.33 -1.24
N VAL A 315 -15.45 -6.50 -0.23
CA VAL A 315 -16.00 -5.14 -0.19
C VAL A 315 -15.52 -4.32 -1.37
N ASN A 316 -16.43 -3.59 -2.00
CA ASN A 316 -16.10 -2.68 -3.10
C ASN A 316 -15.72 -1.32 -2.52
N SER A 317 -14.51 -0.88 -2.81
CA SER A 317 -13.92 0.37 -2.30
C SER A 317 -13.95 1.53 -3.29
N MET A 318 -14.67 1.40 -4.42
CA MET A 318 -14.85 2.51 -5.37
C MET A 318 -15.64 3.65 -4.70
N TRP A 319 -15.25 4.88 -5.03
CA TRP A 319 -15.86 6.09 -4.46
C TRP A 319 -17.18 6.44 -5.15
N GLU A 320 -18.12 5.51 -5.12
CA GLU A 320 -19.46 5.65 -5.71
C GLU A 320 -20.45 4.69 -5.06
N ILE A 321 -21.74 5.01 -5.14
CA ILE A 321 -22.80 4.07 -4.80
C ILE A 321 -22.90 3.04 -5.93
N THR A 322 -22.92 1.76 -5.58
CA THR A 322 -22.92 0.67 -6.55
C THR A 322 -23.97 -0.40 -6.22
N ASP A 323 -24.50 -1.07 -7.25
CA ASP A 323 -25.38 -2.23 -7.10
C ASP A 323 -24.63 -3.50 -6.65
N ALA A 324 -23.27 -3.48 -6.70
CA ALA A 324 -22.39 -4.57 -6.31
C ALA A 324 -21.42 -4.20 -5.18
N PRO A 325 -21.92 -3.88 -3.97
CA PRO A 325 -21.07 -3.44 -2.85
C PRO A 325 -20.09 -4.49 -2.34
N TYR A 326 -20.28 -5.76 -2.73
CA TYR A 326 -19.44 -6.89 -2.38
C TYR A 326 -18.78 -7.55 -3.60
N GLY A 327 -18.73 -6.85 -4.73
CA GLY A 327 -18.02 -7.25 -5.95
C GLY A 327 -16.63 -6.57 -6.07
N GLY A 328 -15.95 -6.38 -4.94
CA GLY A 328 -14.67 -5.67 -4.88
C GLY A 328 -13.45 -6.51 -5.23
N ASP A 329 -12.30 -5.87 -5.21
CA ASP A 329 -11.01 -6.46 -5.54
C ASP A 329 -10.35 -7.11 -4.31
N VAL A 330 -9.61 -8.19 -4.55
CA VAL A 330 -8.87 -8.94 -3.53
C VAL A 330 -7.46 -8.41 -3.37
N VAL A 331 -6.86 -8.03 -4.49
CA VAL A 331 -5.51 -7.52 -4.60
C VAL A 331 -5.59 -6.13 -5.19
N ASN A 332 -4.87 -5.21 -4.61
CA ASN A 332 -4.65 -3.90 -5.20
C ASN A 332 -3.15 -3.60 -5.26
N SER A 333 -2.79 -2.71 -6.15
CA SER A 333 -1.49 -2.03 -6.13
C SER A 333 -1.71 -0.55 -6.44
N TYR A 334 -1.08 0.28 -5.63
CA TYR A 334 -1.09 1.72 -5.79
C TYR A 334 0.31 2.21 -6.13
N ASN A 335 0.40 3.17 -7.02
CA ASN A 335 1.62 3.92 -7.28
C ASN A 335 1.35 5.39 -7.02
N ASP A 336 2.15 6.01 -6.16
CA ASP A 336 1.96 7.42 -5.81
C ASP A 336 2.46 8.36 -6.91
N GLY A 337 2.01 9.58 -6.81
CA GLY A 337 2.34 10.68 -7.71
C GLY A 337 1.41 11.87 -7.47
N PRO A 338 1.64 13.00 -8.12
CA PRO A 338 0.81 14.18 -7.97
C PRO A 338 -0.66 13.88 -8.24
N PRO A 339 -1.59 14.19 -7.31
CA PRO A 339 -3.03 13.94 -7.49
C PRO A 339 -3.66 14.87 -8.54
N ALA A 340 -3.02 16.01 -8.84
CA ALA A 340 -3.39 16.96 -9.86
C ALA A 340 -2.15 17.77 -10.30
N PRO A 341 -2.15 18.41 -11.49
CA PRO A 341 -1.04 19.25 -11.92
C PRO A 341 -0.66 20.32 -10.88
N GLY A 342 0.59 20.29 -10.42
CA GLY A 342 1.12 21.21 -9.42
C GLY A 342 0.79 20.90 -7.96
N ALA A 343 0.03 19.86 -7.67
CA ALA A 343 -0.20 19.38 -6.31
C ALA A 343 0.95 18.45 -5.88
N PRO A 344 1.41 18.51 -4.62
CA PRO A 344 2.43 17.59 -4.14
C PRO A 344 1.85 16.18 -3.99
N PRO A 345 2.65 15.12 -4.25
CA PRO A 345 2.28 13.75 -3.91
C PRO A 345 2.31 13.53 -2.39
N LEU A 346 1.78 12.39 -1.93
CA LEU A 346 1.95 11.96 -0.53
C LEU A 346 3.41 11.60 -0.24
N GLY A 347 4.10 11.05 -1.22
CA GLY A 347 5.52 10.73 -1.18
C GLY A 347 5.90 9.75 -2.30
N PRO A 348 7.19 9.51 -2.56
CA PRO A 348 7.58 8.55 -3.57
C PRO A 348 7.47 7.13 -3.02
N PHE A 349 6.34 6.44 -3.24
CA PHE A 349 6.13 5.05 -2.85
C PHE A 349 5.20 4.31 -3.82
N TYR A 350 5.23 3.00 -3.75
CA TYR A 350 4.21 2.13 -4.32
C TYR A 350 3.69 1.16 -3.26
N GLU A 351 2.50 0.59 -3.49
CA GLU A 351 1.88 -0.34 -2.55
C GLU A 351 1.58 -1.69 -3.18
N LEU A 352 1.71 -2.73 -2.34
CA LEU A 352 1.17 -4.05 -2.56
C LEU A 352 0.13 -4.31 -1.47
N GLU A 353 -1.11 -4.60 -1.88
CA GLU A 353 -2.25 -4.60 -0.98
C GLU A 353 -3.04 -5.91 -1.11
N SER A 354 -3.53 -6.43 0.02
CA SER A 354 -4.45 -7.57 0.02
C SER A 354 -5.63 -7.35 0.95
N SER A 355 -6.80 -7.84 0.53
CA SER A 355 -8.05 -7.77 1.29
C SER A 355 -8.55 -9.14 1.70
N SER A 356 -9.12 -9.22 2.90
CA SER A 356 -9.91 -10.38 3.31
C SER A 356 -11.27 -10.40 2.60
N PRO A 357 -11.98 -11.53 2.60
CA PRO A 357 -13.41 -11.53 2.30
C PRO A 357 -14.17 -10.52 3.17
N ALA A 358 -15.33 -10.09 2.68
CA ALA A 358 -16.30 -9.33 3.45
C ALA A 358 -16.76 -10.13 4.67
N ALA A 359 -16.62 -9.56 5.86
CA ALA A 359 -16.82 -10.24 7.14
C ALA A 359 -18.28 -10.20 7.57
N GLU A 360 -19.05 -11.21 7.22
CA GLU A 360 -20.41 -11.43 7.75
C GLU A 360 -20.29 -12.18 9.07
N LEU A 361 -20.38 -11.45 10.20
CA LEU A 361 -20.06 -11.95 11.54
C LEU A 361 -21.20 -11.70 12.52
N SER A 362 -21.67 -12.77 13.19
CA SER A 362 -22.51 -12.65 14.38
C SER A 362 -21.72 -12.11 15.56
N PRO A 363 -22.36 -11.60 16.63
CA PRO A 363 -21.67 -11.22 17.85
C PRO A 363 -20.75 -12.33 18.38
N GLY A 364 -19.48 -11.98 18.62
CA GLY A 364 -18.44 -12.88 19.08
C GLY A 364 -17.72 -13.68 17.98
N GLU A 365 -18.22 -13.69 16.75
CA GLU A 365 -17.54 -14.33 15.62
C GLU A 365 -16.37 -13.51 15.11
N SER A 366 -15.44 -14.16 14.42
CA SER A 366 -14.19 -13.56 13.98
C SER A 366 -13.82 -13.98 12.56
N LEU A 367 -13.12 -13.09 11.86
CA LEU A 367 -12.45 -13.35 10.60
C LEU A 367 -10.97 -13.06 10.74
N THR A 368 -10.13 -13.93 10.17
CA THR A 368 -8.66 -13.74 10.16
C THR A 368 -8.13 -13.65 8.75
N HIS A 369 -7.26 -12.69 8.50
CA HIS A 369 -6.51 -12.50 7.26
C HIS A 369 -5.01 -12.52 7.56
N VAL A 370 -4.26 -13.31 6.80
CA VAL A 370 -2.78 -13.35 6.88
C VAL A 370 -2.21 -12.68 5.64
N HIS A 371 -1.24 -11.80 5.86
CA HIS A 371 -0.45 -11.15 4.84
C HIS A 371 1.02 -11.40 5.15
N ARG A 372 1.79 -11.93 4.21
CA ARG A 372 3.21 -12.25 4.37
C ARG A 372 4.01 -11.50 3.34
N THR A 373 5.01 -10.76 3.78
CA THR A 373 5.94 -10.02 2.94
C THR A 373 7.32 -10.68 3.00
N LEU A 374 7.92 -10.87 1.82
CA LEU A 374 9.27 -11.40 1.66
C LEU A 374 10.09 -10.45 0.78
N HIS A 375 11.29 -10.12 1.23
CA HIS A 375 12.29 -9.45 0.41
C HIS A 375 13.47 -10.38 0.17
N LEU A 376 13.84 -10.51 -1.09
CA LEU A 376 15.02 -11.25 -1.52
C LEU A 376 15.95 -10.30 -2.29
N ARG A 377 17.22 -10.30 -1.94
CA ARG A 377 18.24 -9.50 -2.59
C ARG A 377 19.43 -10.39 -2.96
N GLY A 378 19.87 -10.33 -4.21
CA GLY A 378 20.96 -11.21 -4.65
C GLY A 378 21.29 -11.09 -6.12
N ALA A 379 21.98 -12.11 -6.63
CA ALA A 379 22.24 -12.22 -8.04
C ALA A 379 20.95 -12.46 -8.83
N GLU A 380 20.84 -11.87 -10.02
CA GLU A 380 19.63 -12.02 -10.87
C GLU A 380 19.21 -13.46 -11.09
N ALA A 381 20.19 -14.38 -11.32
CA ALA A 381 19.90 -15.80 -11.53
C ALA A 381 19.27 -16.49 -10.30
N GLU A 382 19.58 -16.02 -9.08
CA GLU A 382 19.02 -16.53 -7.83
C GLU A 382 17.58 -16.04 -7.67
N LEU A 383 17.35 -14.75 -7.95
CA LEU A 383 16.02 -14.12 -7.92
C LEU A 383 15.11 -14.67 -9.02
N ASP A 384 15.66 -14.92 -10.22
CA ASP A 384 14.94 -15.48 -11.37
C ASP A 384 14.31 -16.85 -11.07
N ALA A 385 15.06 -17.70 -10.36
CA ALA A 385 14.54 -19.01 -9.94
C ALA A 385 13.33 -18.89 -9.00
N VAL A 386 13.35 -17.91 -8.11
CA VAL A 386 12.24 -17.62 -7.18
C VAL A 386 11.07 -16.98 -7.93
N ALA A 387 11.31 -15.98 -8.78
CA ALA A 387 10.27 -15.31 -9.56
C ALA A 387 9.50 -16.30 -10.47
N LYS A 388 10.21 -17.17 -11.18
CA LYS A 388 9.58 -18.23 -12.01
C LYS A 388 8.71 -19.17 -11.19
N LYS A 389 9.16 -19.54 -10.00
CA LYS A 389 8.44 -20.47 -9.13
C LYS A 389 7.19 -19.85 -8.52
N THR A 390 7.24 -18.56 -8.12
CA THR A 390 6.19 -17.91 -7.34
C THR A 390 5.28 -17.03 -8.19
N LEU A 391 5.85 -16.26 -9.13
CA LEU A 391 5.11 -15.33 -9.99
C LEU A 391 4.86 -15.88 -11.40
N GLY A 392 5.48 -17.02 -11.76
CA GLY A 392 5.31 -17.66 -13.07
C GLY A 392 6.07 -16.98 -14.22
N VAL A 393 6.91 -15.99 -13.95
CA VAL A 393 7.63 -15.20 -14.96
C VAL A 393 9.11 -15.06 -14.62
N SER A 394 9.95 -14.84 -15.63
CA SER A 394 11.37 -14.58 -15.43
C SER A 394 11.64 -13.12 -15.06
N ILE A 395 12.77 -12.86 -14.41
CA ILE A 395 13.25 -11.48 -14.19
C ILE A 395 13.42 -10.74 -15.52
N ALA A 396 13.89 -11.43 -16.57
CA ALA A 396 14.03 -10.83 -17.90
C ALA A 396 12.69 -10.37 -18.48
N ASP A 397 11.60 -11.14 -18.29
CA ASP A 397 10.25 -10.75 -18.73
C ASP A 397 9.76 -9.52 -17.94
N ILE A 398 10.01 -9.48 -16.63
CA ILE A 398 9.63 -8.35 -15.76
C ILE A 398 10.33 -7.06 -16.23
N VAL A 399 11.65 -7.13 -16.47
CA VAL A 399 12.46 -5.98 -16.93
C VAL A 399 12.08 -5.53 -18.35
N ALA A 400 11.57 -6.45 -19.18
CA ALA A 400 11.16 -6.14 -20.56
C ALA A 400 9.74 -5.58 -20.67
N ALA A 401 8.92 -5.68 -19.63
CA ALA A 401 7.48 -5.38 -19.68
C ALA A 401 7.12 -3.96 -20.17
N PHE A 402 8.04 -2.99 -19.99
CA PHE A 402 7.86 -1.57 -20.36
C PHE A 402 9.02 -1.00 -21.19
N ARG A 403 9.71 -1.84 -21.94
CA ARG A 403 10.78 -1.42 -22.89
C ARG A 403 10.29 -1.27 -24.30
#